data_7883f35c2269a3fccf505165b5fab9e3
#
_entry.id   7883f35c2269a3fccf505165b5fab9e3
#
_cell.length_a   1.000
_cell.length_b   1.000
_cell.length_c   1.000
_cell.angle_alpha   90.00
_cell.angle_beta   90.00
_cell.angle_gamma   90.00
#
_symmetry.space_group_name_H-M   'P 1'
#
loop_
_entity.id
_entity.type
_entity.pdbx_description
1 polymer ?
#
loop_
_entity_poly.entity_id
_entity_poly.type
_entity_poly.pdbx_seq_one_letter_code
_entity_poly.pdbx_strand_id
1 'polypeptide(L)'
;IGIWIGMNQKKNRKKKHEKRNIIQNMMQNISAWMDIQSLLMTVLSALTIVTTIVMGLLIYSRFKMSVKETAISNAESRIESTVDQVNNELRNMRQICNAVNYNIVQEYDISDQEFSRQFSLLYEVNNDKLQSMALYDSDGKIIAAEPVATREKNQKVTEQDWYKSATDEIENIHISTPHIQDLFENETYQYNWVVSLSSLVDMNHGDTPDSGV
;
A
#
# COMPACT_ATOMS: atom_id res chain seq x y z
N ILE A 1 40.64 59.06 18.49
CA ILE A 1 40.20 57.67 18.30
C ILE A 1 41.09 56.70 19.08
N GLY A 2 42.37 56.90 19.24
CA GLY A 2 43.31 55.97 19.93
C GLY A 2 43.11 55.82 21.44
N ILE A 3 42.59 56.79 22.16
CA ILE A 3 42.42 56.78 23.61
C ILE A 3 41.21 55.85 24.02
N TRP A 4 40.18 55.77 23.21
CA TRP A 4 38.98 54.99 23.49
C TRP A 4 39.22 53.50 23.35
N ILE A 5 40.10 53.07 22.40
CA ILE A 5 40.47 51.66 22.20
C ILE A 5 41.33 51.17 23.35
N GLY A 6 42.25 51.98 23.88
CA GLY A 6 43.10 51.64 25.03
C GLY A 6 42.30 51.42 26.33
N MET A 7 41.25 52.21 26.55
CA MET A 7 40.40 52.11 27.75
C MET A 7 39.54 50.79 27.69
N ASN A 8 39.09 50.41 26.52
CA ASN A 8 38.26 49.20 26.35
C ASN A 8 39.10 47.89 26.51
N GLN A 9 40.35 47.91 26.03
CA GLN A 9 41.28 46.79 26.26
C GLN A 9 41.68 46.65 27.73
N LYS A 10 41.90 47.78 28.45
CA LYS A 10 42.22 47.78 29.88
C LYS A 10 41.03 47.23 30.72
N LYS A 11 39.80 47.56 30.35
CA LYS A 11 38.56 47.09 31.00
C LYS A 11 38.34 45.59 30.77
N ASN A 12 38.64 45.10 29.59
CA ASN A 12 38.53 43.65 29.27
C ASN A 12 39.63 42.83 29.97
N ARG A 13 40.84 43.33 30.10
CA ARG A 13 41.92 42.68 30.86
C ARG A 13 41.59 42.62 32.34
N LYS A 14 41.05 43.70 32.94
CA LYS A 14 40.59 43.68 34.34
C LYS A 14 39.49 42.67 34.59
N LYS A 15 38.47 42.62 33.73
CA LYS A 15 37.39 41.59 33.83
C LYS A 15 37.92 40.16 33.69
N LYS A 16 38.95 39.94 32.84
CA LYS A 16 39.52 38.59 32.66
C LYS A 16 40.37 38.20 33.88
N HIS A 17 41.07 39.13 34.50
CA HIS A 17 41.80 38.89 35.75
C HIS A 17 40.88 38.64 36.94
N GLU A 18 39.81 39.41 37.05
CA GLU A 18 38.82 39.29 38.09
C GLU A 18 38.11 37.93 38.02
N LYS A 19 37.72 37.49 36.82
CA LYS A 19 37.17 36.16 36.59
C LYS A 19 38.16 35.04 36.94
N ARG A 20 39.46 35.19 36.63
CA ARG A 20 40.46 34.21 37.00
C ARG A 20 40.64 34.11 38.52
N ASN A 21 40.64 35.25 39.21
CA ASN A 21 40.78 35.29 40.67
C ASN A 21 39.52 34.68 41.36
N ILE A 22 38.34 34.92 40.83
CA ILE A 22 37.13 34.30 41.34
C ILE A 22 37.17 32.79 41.14
N ILE A 23 37.60 32.31 39.99
CA ILE A 23 37.74 30.84 39.72
C ILE A 23 38.80 30.22 40.61
N GLN A 24 39.95 30.90 40.79
CA GLN A 24 41.00 30.39 41.69
C GLN A 24 40.56 30.36 43.15
N ASN A 25 39.86 31.40 43.61
CA ASN A 25 39.31 31.44 44.99
C ASN A 25 38.22 30.35 45.19
N MET A 26 37.38 30.13 44.16
CA MET A 26 36.40 29.02 44.21
C MET A 26 37.11 27.66 44.25
N MET A 27 38.13 27.47 43.44
CA MET A 27 38.88 26.22 43.45
C MET A 27 39.63 25.99 44.80
N GLN A 28 40.24 27.05 45.38
CA GLN A 28 40.89 26.95 46.69
C GLN A 28 39.88 26.69 47.83
N ASN A 29 38.71 27.27 47.80
CA ASN A 29 37.68 26.99 48.78
C ASN A 29 37.12 25.60 48.66
N ILE A 30 36.96 25.08 47.43
CA ILE A 30 36.51 23.70 47.19
C ILE A 30 37.53 22.67 47.67
N SER A 31 38.85 22.92 47.43
CA SER A 31 39.89 22.01 47.85
C SER A 31 40.12 21.99 49.39
N ALA A 32 39.79 23.10 50.09
CA ALA A 32 39.89 23.15 51.57
C ALA A 32 38.76 22.45 52.29
N TRP A 33 37.67 22.14 51.62
CA TRP A 33 36.44 21.52 52.22
C TRP A 33 36.28 20.03 51.88
N MET A 34 37.08 19.46 50.99
CA MET A 34 36.91 18.08 50.56
C MET A 34 38.05 17.22 51.14
N ASP A 35 37.71 16.35 52.07
CA ASP A 35 38.55 15.20 52.42
C ASP A 35 38.86 14.37 51.16
N ILE A 36 40.03 13.79 51.07
CA ILE A 36 40.49 12.97 49.94
C ILE A 36 39.45 11.89 49.59
N GLN A 37 38.72 11.36 50.56
CA GLN A 37 37.66 10.39 50.40
C GLN A 37 36.44 10.98 49.67
N SER A 38 36.04 12.21 50.01
CA SER A 38 34.95 12.95 49.35
C SER A 38 35.28 13.29 47.89
N LEU A 39 36.54 13.68 47.62
CA LEU A 39 37.01 13.97 46.27
C LEU A 39 37.01 12.75 45.39
N LEU A 40 37.45 11.58 45.93
CA LEU A 40 37.44 10.31 45.21
C LEU A 40 35.99 9.87 44.87
N MET A 41 35.07 10.00 45.81
CA MET A 41 33.65 9.68 45.61
C MET A 41 32.99 10.56 44.57
N THR A 42 33.30 11.87 44.57
CA THR A 42 32.72 12.79 43.55
C THR A 42 33.27 12.54 42.16
N VAL A 43 34.56 12.24 42.02
CA VAL A 43 35.15 11.87 40.71
C VAL A 43 34.58 10.55 40.20
N LEU A 44 34.44 9.54 41.08
CA LEU A 44 33.89 8.25 40.69
C LEU A 44 32.42 8.37 40.27
N SER A 45 31.62 9.14 41.02
CA SER A 45 30.22 9.38 40.67
C SER A 45 30.08 10.17 39.36
N ALA A 46 30.90 11.18 39.12
CA ALA A 46 30.93 11.91 37.87
C ALA A 46 31.27 11.01 36.67
N LEU A 47 32.27 10.12 36.85
CA LEU A 47 32.67 9.17 35.82
C LEU A 47 31.52 8.21 35.46
N THR A 48 30.80 7.67 36.48
CA THR A 48 29.66 6.78 36.26
C THR A 48 28.50 7.48 35.55
N ILE A 49 28.22 8.72 35.90
CA ILE A 49 27.18 9.51 35.21
C ILE A 49 27.53 9.74 33.74
N VAL A 50 28.79 10.11 33.45
CA VAL A 50 29.21 10.35 32.06
C VAL A 50 29.16 9.06 31.25
N THR A 51 29.64 7.94 31.81
CA THR A 51 29.58 6.66 31.10
C THR A 51 28.18 6.19 30.85
N THR A 52 27.22 6.41 31.79
CA THR A 52 25.80 6.06 31.62
C THR A 52 25.16 6.92 30.53
N ILE A 53 25.45 8.21 30.49
CA ILE A 53 24.93 9.10 29.44
C ILE A 53 25.45 8.68 28.06
N VAL A 54 26.75 8.41 27.93
CA VAL A 54 27.34 7.97 26.66
C VAL A 54 26.74 6.64 26.20
N MET A 55 26.61 5.67 27.09
CA MET A 55 25.95 4.40 26.79
C MET A 55 24.49 4.58 26.38
N GLY A 56 23.75 5.43 27.09
CA GLY A 56 22.35 5.75 26.76
C GLY A 56 22.20 6.35 25.35
N LEU A 57 23.08 7.28 24.98
CA LEU A 57 23.08 7.87 23.63
C LEU A 57 23.44 6.86 22.55
N LEU A 58 24.40 5.97 22.79
CA LEU A 58 24.78 4.91 21.85
C LEU A 58 23.61 3.90 21.64
N ILE A 59 22.99 3.46 22.74
CA ILE A 59 21.85 2.55 22.68
C ILE A 59 20.67 3.21 21.96
N TYR A 60 20.36 4.45 22.29
CA TYR A 60 19.28 5.20 21.62
C TYR A 60 19.51 5.34 20.10
N SER A 61 20.74 5.69 19.71
CA SER A 61 21.11 5.81 18.28
C SER A 61 20.96 4.48 17.55
N ARG A 62 21.45 3.38 18.13
CA ARG A 62 21.33 2.03 17.57
C ARG A 62 19.88 1.56 17.50
N PHE A 63 19.11 1.79 18.57
CA PHE A 63 17.71 1.43 18.61
C PHE A 63 16.88 2.17 17.56
N LYS A 64 17.07 3.48 17.42
CA LYS A 64 16.39 4.29 16.38
C LYS A 64 16.68 3.77 14.96
N MET A 65 17.91 3.40 14.67
CA MET A 65 18.32 2.84 13.38
C MET A 65 17.68 1.47 13.13
N SER A 66 17.76 0.58 14.11
CA SER A 66 17.18 -0.75 14.04
C SER A 66 15.65 -0.74 13.86
N VAL A 67 14.93 0.12 14.60
CA VAL A 67 13.48 0.27 14.46
C VAL A 67 13.11 0.77 13.06
N LYS A 68 13.86 1.73 12.52
CA LYS A 68 13.62 2.25 11.17
C LYS A 68 13.86 1.15 10.12
N GLU A 69 14.96 0.43 10.18
CA GLU A 69 15.29 -0.66 9.25
C GLU A 69 14.23 -1.76 9.32
N THR A 70 13.83 -2.17 10.52
CA THR A 70 12.79 -3.19 10.72
C THR A 70 11.45 -2.72 10.16
N ALA A 71 11.08 -1.45 10.38
CA ALA A 71 9.83 -0.90 9.85
C ALA A 71 9.82 -0.85 8.31
N ILE A 72 10.93 -0.47 7.68
CA ILE A 72 11.08 -0.47 6.23
C ILE A 72 11.00 -1.90 5.69
N SER A 73 11.78 -2.81 6.23
CA SER A 73 11.79 -4.22 5.79
C SER A 73 10.42 -4.88 5.93
N ASN A 74 9.70 -4.61 7.03
CA ASN A 74 8.34 -5.12 7.21
C ASN A 74 7.36 -4.50 6.21
N ALA A 75 7.52 -3.21 5.85
CA ALA A 75 6.70 -2.56 4.86
C ALA A 75 6.97 -3.14 3.46
N GLU A 76 8.23 -3.34 3.09
CA GLU A 76 8.64 -3.96 1.82
C GLU A 76 8.08 -5.38 1.69
N SER A 77 8.25 -6.24 2.70
CA SER A 77 7.70 -7.59 2.70
C SER A 77 6.17 -7.63 2.59
N ARG A 78 5.48 -6.66 3.22
CA ARG A 78 4.02 -6.55 3.09
C ARG A 78 3.61 -6.13 1.69
N ILE A 79 4.32 -5.18 1.09
CA ILE A 79 4.05 -4.74 -0.30
C ILE A 79 4.26 -5.92 -1.25
N GLU A 80 5.39 -6.62 -1.15
CA GLU A 80 5.70 -7.77 -1.99
C GLU A 80 4.62 -8.86 -1.86
N SER A 81 4.24 -9.23 -0.64
CA SER A 81 3.16 -10.19 -0.40
C SER A 81 1.81 -9.73 -0.97
N THR A 82 1.51 -8.43 -0.88
CA THR A 82 0.27 -7.87 -1.45
C THR A 82 0.30 -7.90 -2.98
N VAL A 83 1.43 -7.56 -3.59
CA VAL A 83 1.62 -7.64 -5.06
C VAL A 83 1.44 -9.07 -5.55
N ASP A 84 2.03 -10.04 -4.87
CA ASP A 84 1.89 -11.45 -5.22
C ASP A 84 0.43 -11.92 -5.09
N GLN A 85 -0.26 -11.49 -4.04
CA GLN A 85 -1.68 -11.80 -3.86
C GLN A 85 -2.52 -11.22 -4.99
N VAL A 86 -2.33 -9.94 -5.33
CA VAL A 86 -3.06 -9.29 -6.44
C VAL A 86 -2.77 -10.00 -7.77
N ASN A 87 -1.51 -10.31 -8.06
CA ASN A 87 -1.13 -11.03 -9.28
C ASN A 87 -1.78 -12.42 -9.36
N ASN A 88 -1.89 -13.13 -8.24
CA ASN A 88 -2.56 -14.42 -8.20
C ASN A 88 -4.07 -14.28 -8.45
N GLU A 89 -4.72 -13.28 -7.88
CA GLU A 89 -6.15 -13.02 -8.14
C GLU A 89 -6.41 -12.65 -9.61
N LEU A 90 -5.58 -11.76 -10.18
CA LEU A 90 -5.69 -11.42 -11.60
C LEU A 90 -5.47 -12.64 -12.52
N ARG A 91 -4.57 -13.54 -12.15
CA ARG A 91 -4.35 -14.80 -12.87
C ARG A 91 -5.58 -15.72 -12.77
N ASN A 92 -6.18 -15.82 -11.59
CA ASN A 92 -7.40 -16.59 -11.39
C ASN A 92 -8.55 -16.02 -12.24
N MET A 93 -8.76 -14.71 -12.23
CA MET A 93 -9.78 -14.06 -13.05
C MET A 93 -9.57 -14.33 -14.54
N ARG A 94 -8.32 -14.26 -15.03
CA ARG A 94 -7.99 -14.64 -16.41
C ARG A 94 -8.33 -16.09 -16.72
N GLN A 95 -8.06 -17.00 -15.80
CA GLN A 95 -8.43 -18.41 -15.98
C GLN A 95 -9.94 -18.61 -16.06
N ILE A 96 -10.72 -17.85 -15.30
CA ILE A 96 -12.19 -17.88 -15.37
C ILE A 96 -12.67 -17.34 -16.73
N CYS A 97 -12.16 -16.21 -17.21
CA CYS A 97 -12.49 -15.72 -18.55
C CYS A 97 -12.17 -16.73 -19.64
N ASN A 98 -11.01 -17.38 -19.57
CA ASN A 98 -10.64 -18.43 -20.50
C ASN A 98 -11.56 -19.64 -20.39
N ALA A 99 -12.00 -20.01 -19.19
CA ALA A 99 -12.95 -21.10 -18.99
C ALA A 99 -14.33 -20.76 -19.59
N VAL A 100 -14.80 -19.51 -19.46
CA VAL A 100 -16.02 -19.07 -20.15
C VAL A 100 -15.86 -19.24 -21.66
N ASN A 101 -14.80 -18.69 -22.23
CA ASN A 101 -14.59 -18.73 -23.66
C ASN A 101 -14.44 -20.18 -24.21
N TYR A 102 -13.47 -20.93 -23.70
CA TYR A 102 -13.11 -22.23 -24.30
C TYR A 102 -13.97 -23.39 -23.83
N ASN A 103 -14.42 -23.38 -22.57
CA ASN A 103 -15.13 -24.54 -22.01
C ASN A 103 -16.65 -24.39 -22.00
N ILE A 104 -17.14 -23.15 -22.16
CA ILE A 104 -18.59 -22.89 -22.15
C ILE A 104 -19.07 -22.39 -23.50
N VAL A 105 -18.55 -21.27 -23.97
CA VAL A 105 -19.07 -20.62 -25.19
C VAL A 105 -18.73 -21.43 -26.44
N GLN A 106 -17.53 -22.02 -26.53
CA GLN A 106 -17.16 -22.84 -27.69
C GLN A 106 -17.74 -24.26 -27.67
N GLU A 107 -18.10 -24.79 -26.49
CA GLU A 107 -18.56 -26.16 -26.33
C GLU A 107 -20.10 -26.30 -26.38
N TYR A 108 -20.81 -25.28 -25.91
CA TYR A 108 -22.28 -25.33 -25.76
C TYR A 108 -22.96 -24.25 -26.59
N ASP A 109 -24.10 -24.58 -27.19
CA ASP A 109 -24.96 -23.58 -27.81
C ASP A 109 -25.56 -22.64 -26.75
N ILE A 110 -25.56 -21.33 -27.00
CA ILE A 110 -26.04 -20.29 -26.09
C ILE A 110 -27.54 -20.53 -25.73
N SER A 111 -28.31 -21.11 -26.65
CA SER A 111 -29.72 -21.44 -26.42
C SER A 111 -29.94 -22.71 -25.59
N ASP A 112 -28.87 -23.47 -25.30
CA ASP A 112 -29.00 -24.74 -24.57
C ASP A 112 -29.07 -24.48 -23.05
N GLN A 113 -29.89 -25.25 -22.38
CA GLN A 113 -29.98 -25.27 -20.92
C GLN A 113 -28.65 -25.67 -20.26
N GLU A 114 -27.86 -26.49 -20.93
CA GLU A 114 -26.54 -26.87 -20.43
C GLU A 114 -25.55 -25.70 -20.39
N PHE A 115 -25.59 -24.79 -21.38
CA PHE A 115 -24.83 -23.56 -21.36
C PHE A 115 -25.07 -22.76 -20.06
N SER A 116 -26.35 -22.47 -19.76
CA SER A 116 -26.73 -21.73 -18.57
C SER A 116 -26.29 -22.45 -17.29
N ARG A 117 -26.41 -23.79 -17.26
CA ARG A 117 -25.97 -24.58 -16.13
C ARG A 117 -24.47 -24.53 -15.89
N GLN A 118 -23.66 -24.63 -16.95
CA GLN A 118 -22.20 -24.55 -16.84
C GLN A 118 -21.73 -23.16 -16.44
N PHE A 119 -22.39 -22.13 -16.97
CA PHE A 119 -22.10 -20.73 -16.61
C PHE A 119 -22.38 -20.49 -15.11
N SER A 120 -23.53 -20.90 -14.61
CA SER A 120 -23.89 -20.82 -13.19
C SER A 120 -22.95 -21.61 -12.30
N LEU A 121 -22.58 -22.83 -12.72
CA LEU A 121 -21.66 -23.69 -11.96
C LEU A 121 -20.27 -23.04 -11.84
N LEU A 122 -19.77 -22.42 -12.93
CA LEU A 122 -18.48 -21.73 -12.91
C LEU A 122 -18.51 -20.54 -11.92
N TYR A 123 -19.63 -19.81 -11.87
CA TYR A 123 -19.83 -18.75 -10.89
C TYR A 123 -19.89 -19.29 -9.47
N GLU A 124 -20.67 -20.32 -9.21
CA GLU A 124 -20.83 -20.92 -7.87
C GLU A 124 -19.51 -21.39 -7.27
N VAL A 125 -18.64 -21.98 -8.09
CA VAL A 125 -17.32 -22.45 -7.66
C VAL A 125 -16.38 -21.29 -7.31
N ASN A 126 -16.61 -20.10 -7.87
CA ASN A 126 -15.74 -18.94 -7.71
C ASN A 126 -16.42 -17.74 -7.00
N ASN A 127 -17.60 -17.93 -6.41
CA ASN A 127 -18.41 -16.86 -5.81
C ASN A 127 -17.76 -16.20 -4.58
N ASP A 128 -16.73 -16.82 -4.01
CA ASP A 128 -15.90 -16.25 -2.94
C ASP A 128 -14.97 -15.14 -3.46
N LYS A 129 -14.71 -15.10 -4.77
CA LYS A 129 -13.81 -14.17 -5.45
C LYS A 129 -14.51 -13.26 -6.44
N LEU A 130 -15.58 -13.74 -7.05
CA LEU A 130 -16.37 -13.04 -8.05
C LEU A 130 -17.61 -12.40 -7.42
N GLN A 131 -17.77 -11.10 -7.63
CA GLN A 131 -19.01 -10.41 -7.25
C GLN A 131 -20.12 -10.69 -8.26
N SER A 132 -19.80 -10.67 -9.55
CA SER A 132 -20.71 -10.97 -10.64
C SER A 132 -19.93 -11.40 -11.87
N MET A 133 -20.62 -12.13 -12.75
CA MET A 133 -20.11 -12.55 -14.05
C MET A 133 -21.22 -12.37 -15.07
N ALA A 134 -20.91 -11.81 -16.23
CA ALA A 134 -21.89 -11.59 -17.29
C ALA A 134 -21.29 -11.82 -18.66
N LEU A 135 -22.10 -12.26 -19.59
CA LEU A 135 -21.81 -12.39 -21.01
C LEU A 135 -22.80 -11.56 -21.81
N TYR A 136 -22.28 -10.71 -22.69
CA TYR A 136 -23.04 -9.84 -23.56
C TYR A 136 -22.84 -10.22 -25.02
N ASP A 137 -23.87 -10.05 -25.85
CA ASP A 137 -23.75 -10.14 -27.30
C ASP A 137 -23.12 -8.88 -27.92
N SER A 138 -22.95 -8.86 -29.24
CA SER A 138 -22.41 -7.73 -30.01
C SER A 138 -23.25 -6.45 -29.90
N ASP A 139 -24.51 -6.56 -29.58
CA ASP A 139 -25.45 -5.44 -29.37
C ASP A 139 -25.44 -4.94 -27.91
N GLY A 140 -24.68 -5.59 -27.02
CA GLY A 140 -24.59 -5.29 -25.59
C GLY A 140 -25.77 -5.81 -24.79
N LYS A 141 -26.49 -6.81 -25.31
CA LYS A 141 -27.60 -7.47 -24.59
C LYS A 141 -27.04 -8.62 -23.76
N ILE A 142 -27.51 -8.78 -22.54
CA ILE A 142 -27.12 -9.89 -21.66
C ILE A 142 -27.58 -11.22 -22.24
N ILE A 143 -26.64 -12.14 -22.43
CA ILE A 143 -26.85 -13.54 -22.75
C ILE A 143 -26.98 -14.35 -21.47
N ALA A 144 -26.02 -14.18 -20.56
CA ALA A 144 -25.98 -14.83 -19.27
C ALA A 144 -25.41 -13.89 -18.22
N ALA A 145 -25.92 -13.97 -17.00
CA ALA A 145 -25.41 -13.19 -15.86
C ALA A 145 -25.61 -13.97 -14.55
N GLU A 146 -24.60 -13.91 -13.70
CA GLU A 146 -24.64 -14.46 -12.35
C GLU A 146 -24.10 -13.44 -11.33
N PRO A 147 -24.74 -13.32 -10.17
CA PRO A 147 -25.95 -14.04 -9.73
C PRO A 147 -27.21 -13.58 -10.48
N VAL A 148 -28.14 -14.50 -10.70
CA VAL A 148 -29.40 -14.26 -11.44
C VAL A 148 -30.25 -13.13 -10.86
N ALA A 149 -30.10 -12.84 -9.58
CA ALA A 149 -30.77 -11.72 -8.90
C ALA A 149 -30.24 -10.33 -9.31
N THR A 150 -29.13 -10.27 -10.05
CA THR A 150 -28.56 -9.02 -10.53
C THR A 150 -29.44 -8.44 -11.64
N ARG A 151 -29.94 -7.23 -11.42
CA ARG A 151 -30.67 -6.49 -12.45
C ARG A 151 -29.74 -5.51 -13.12
N GLU A 152 -29.75 -5.54 -14.44
CA GLU A 152 -29.05 -4.55 -15.24
C GLU A 152 -29.66 -3.17 -14.97
N LYS A 153 -28.84 -2.17 -14.63
CA LYS A 153 -29.24 -0.79 -14.71
C LYS A 153 -29.33 -0.40 -16.19
N ASN A 154 -30.35 0.39 -16.56
CA ASN A 154 -30.60 0.88 -17.92
C ASN A 154 -29.42 1.74 -18.46
N GLN A 155 -28.24 1.17 -18.56
CA GLN A 155 -27.07 1.77 -19.17
C GLN A 155 -26.78 1.07 -20.49
N LYS A 156 -26.37 1.86 -21.49
CA LYS A 156 -25.90 1.30 -22.75
C LYS A 156 -24.52 0.72 -22.54
N VAL A 157 -24.45 -0.58 -22.38
CA VAL A 157 -23.25 -1.35 -22.12
C VAL A 157 -22.20 -1.11 -23.22
N THR A 158 -22.62 -1.03 -24.48
CA THR A 158 -21.73 -0.75 -25.63
C THR A 158 -21.05 0.63 -25.60
N GLU A 159 -21.53 1.55 -24.80
CA GLU A 159 -20.91 2.88 -24.62
C GLU A 159 -19.88 2.89 -23.49
N GLN A 160 -19.81 1.83 -22.67
CA GLN A 160 -18.87 1.72 -21.56
C GLN A 160 -17.42 1.50 -22.04
N ASP A 161 -16.47 2.09 -21.32
CA ASP A 161 -15.05 2.02 -21.70
C ASP A 161 -14.52 0.58 -21.66
N TRP A 162 -14.95 -0.22 -20.69
CA TRP A 162 -14.52 -1.63 -20.58
C TRP A 162 -15.04 -2.48 -21.74
N TYR A 163 -16.28 -2.21 -22.25
CA TYR A 163 -16.83 -2.92 -23.41
C TYR A 163 -16.07 -2.55 -24.68
N LYS A 164 -15.84 -1.24 -24.92
CA LYS A 164 -15.06 -0.76 -26.06
C LYS A 164 -13.64 -1.31 -26.05
N SER A 165 -12.98 -1.27 -24.88
CA SER A 165 -11.62 -1.81 -24.75
C SER A 165 -11.55 -3.31 -25.05
N ALA A 166 -12.55 -4.08 -24.65
CA ALA A 166 -12.63 -5.50 -24.95
C ALA A 166 -12.88 -5.77 -26.45
N THR A 167 -13.64 -4.91 -27.14
CA THR A 167 -13.93 -5.07 -28.58
C THR A 167 -12.82 -4.52 -29.48
N ASP A 168 -12.10 -3.49 -29.05
CA ASP A 168 -11.02 -2.87 -29.82
C ASP A 168 -9.73 -3.67 -29.79
N GLU A 169 -9.46 -4.38 -28.69
CA GLU A 169 -8.25 -5.18 -28.49
C GLU A 169 -8.56 -6.67 -28.56
N ILE A 170 -8.70 -7.20 -29.77
CA ILE A 170 -8.92 -8.63 -30.01
C ILE A 170 -7.78 -9.44 -29.37
N GLU A 171 -8.12 -10.48 -28.61
CA GLU A 171 -7.23 -11.38 -27.86
C GLU A 171 -6.67 -10.84 -26.55
N ASN A 172 -6.92 -9.60 -26.16
CA ASN A 172 -6.46 -9.06 -24.89
C ASN A 172 -7.58 -9.05 -23.84
N ILE A 173 -7.20 -9.39 -22.62
CA ILE A 173 -8.04 -9.22 -21.46
C ILE A 173 -7.82 -7.80 -20.94
N HIS A 174 -8.87 -7.00 -20.91
CA HIS A 174 -8.84 -5.67 -20.34
C HIS A 174 -9.14 -5.74 -18.83
N ILE A 175 -8.31 -5.05 -18.04
CA ILE A 175 -8.48 -4.93 -16.60
C ILE A 175 -8.77 -3.46 -16.27
N SER A 176 -9.92 -3.21 -15.67
CA SER A 176 -10.30 -1.85 -15.26
C SER A 176 -9.51 -1.38 -14.04
N THR A 177 -9.42 -0.08 -13.85
CA THR A 177 -9.06 0.48 -12.54
C THR A 177 -10.15 0.18 -11.51
N PRO A 178 -9.85 0.17 -10.20
CA PRO A 178 -10.87 0.03 -9.17
C PRO A 178 -11.95 1.10 -9.32
N HIS A 179 -13.22 0.66 -9.37
CA HIS A 179 -14.38 1.52 -9.56
C HIS A 179 -15.56 1.00 -8.75
N ILE A 180 -16.59 1.82 -8.63
CA ILE A 180 -17.86 1.39 -8.02
C ILE A 180 -18.64 0.63 -9.10
N GLN A 181 -19.04 -0.60 -8.76
CA GLN A 181 -19.91 -1.37 -9.63
C GLN A 181 -21.27 -0.68 -9.78
N ASP A 182 -21.68 -0.39 -11.01
CA ASP A 182 -22.90 0.33 -11.35
C ASP A 182 -23.76 -0.36 -12.44
N LEU A 183 -23.30 -1.50 -12.97
CA LEU A 183 -24.03 -2.27 -13.99
C LEU A 183 -25.18 -3.07 -13.39
N PHE A 184 -24.97 -3.68 -12.23
CA PHE A 184 -25.94 -4.55 -11.60
C PHE A 184 -26.45 -3.97 -10.30
N GLU A 185 -27.74 -4.13 -10.02
CA GLU A 185 -28.32 -3.83 -8.71
C GLU A 185 -27.93 -4.92 -7.73
N ASN A 186 -27.22 -4.55 -6.67
CA ASN A 186 -26.89 -5.45 -5.60
C ASN A 186 -27.40 -4.88 -4.26
N GLU A 187 -28.39 -5.56 -3.68
CA GLU A 187 -28.97 -5.15 -2.39
C GLU A 187 -28.10 -5.53 -1.19
N THR A 188 -27.10 -6.38 -1.38
CA THR A 188 -26.33 -6.99 -0.28
C THR A 188 -25.11 -6.18 0.14
N TYR A 189 -24.55 -5.34 -0.73
CA TYR A 189 -23.29 -4.63 -0.46
C TYR A 189 -23.47 -3.11 -0.48
N GLN A 190 -23.13 -2.47 0.61
CA GLN A 190 -23.21 -1.02 0.79
C GLN A 190 -22.11 -0.24 0.02
N TYR A 191 -20.98 -0.90 -0.30
CA TYR A 191 -19.85 -0.32 -1.05
C TYR A 191 -19.30 -1.36 -2.02
N ASN A 192 -19.63 -1.17 -3.29
CA ASN A 192 -19.25 -2.11 -4.36
C ASN A 192 -18.02 -1.63 -5.13
N TRP A 193 -16.88 -1.52 -4.46
CA TRP A 193 -15.61 -1.32 -5.15
C TRP A 193 -15.17 -2.64 -5.80
N VAL A 194 -15.04 -2.61 -7.12
CA VAL A 194 -14.66 -3.77 -7.93
C VAL A 194 -13.52 -3.44 -8.88
N VAL A 195 -12.85 -4.48 -9.33
CA VAL A 195 -12.01 -4.47 -10.52
C VAL A 195 -12.72 -5.37 -11.53
N SER A 196 -13.01 -4.85 -12.70
CA SER A 196 -13.65 -5.62 -13.76
C SER A 196 -12.61 -6.14 -14.74
N LEU A 197 -12.84 -7.36 -15.16
CA LEU A 197 -12.08 -8.00 -16.21
C LEU A 197 -13.03 -8.21 -17.38
N SER A 198 -12.69 -7.74 -18.56
CA SER A 198 -13.46 -7.92 -19.78
C SER A 198 -12.59 -8.47 -20.89
N SER A 199 -13.14 -9.32 -21.71
CA SER A 199 -12.47 -9.88 -22.90
C SER A 199 -13.48 -10.16 -23.99
N LEU A 200 -13.05 -10.05 -25.22
CA LEU A 200 -13.82 -10.50 -26.37
C LEU A 200 -13.98 -12.01 -26.32
N VAL A 201 -15.16 -12.50 -26.62
CA VAL A 201 -15.51 -13.92 -26.72
C VAL A 201 -15.98 -14.21 -28.14
N ASP A 202 -15.45 -15.26 -28.73
CA ASP A 202 -15.85 -15.74 -30.05
C ASP A 202 -17.05 -16.70 -29.90
N MET A 203 -18.23 -16.24 -30.31
CA MET A 203 -19.47 -16.99 -30.24
C MET A 203 -19.83 -17.65 -31.58
N ASN A 204 -18.84 -17.89 -32.44
CA ASN A 204 -19.04 -18.48 -33.74
C ASN A 204 -19.58 -19.93 -33.64
N HIS A 205 -20.90 -20.06 -33.68
CA HIS A 205 -21.57 -21.33 -33.86
C HIS A 205 -22.20 -21.35 -35.26
N GLY A 206 -21.49 -21.94 -36.25
CA GLY A 206 -21.95 -22.07 -37.62
C GLY A 206 -21.38 -21.02 -38.59
N ASP A 207 -22.15 -20.68 -39.64
CA ASP A 207 -21.66 -19.85 -40.76
C ASP A 207 -21.70 -18.32 -40.49
N THR A 208 -22.19 -17.87 -39.37
CA THR A 208 -22.25 -16.44 -39.02
C THR A 208 -21.26 -16.12 -37.91
N PRO A 209 -20.26 -15.25 -38.20
CA PRO A 209 -19.38 -14.76 -37.16
C PRO A 209 -20.14 -13.86 -36.19
N ASP A 210 -20.15 -14.23 -34.93
CA ASP A 210 -20.69 -13.40 -33.86
C ASP A 210 -19.65 -13.30 -32.73
N SER A 211 -19.62 -12.16 -32.07
CA SER A 211 -18.69 -11.89 -30.97
C SER A 211 -19.43 -11.27 -29.81
N GLY A 212 -18.98 -11.61 -28.59
CA GLY A 212 -19.54 -11.08 -27.36
C GLY A 212 -18.44 -10.61 -26.41
N VAL A 213 -18.82 -10.01 -25.28
CA VAL A 213 -17.93 -9.58 -24.21
C VAL A 213 -18.42 -10.10 -22.87
#